data_4f5df40409cc5650cf1de3a84cc27faf
#
_entry.id   4f5df40409cc5650cf1de3a84cc27faf
#
_cell.length_a   1.000
_cell.length_b   1.000
_cell.length_c   1.000
_cell.angle_alpha   90.00
_cell.angle_beta   90.00
_cell.angle_gamma   90.00
#
_symmetry.space_group_name_H-M   'P 1'
#
loop_
_entity.id
_entity.type
_entity.pdbx_description
1 polymer ?
#
loop_
_entity_poly.entity_id
_entity_poly.type
_entity_poly.pdbx_seq_one_letter_code
_entity_poly.pdbx_strand_id
1 'polypeptide(L)'
;MERKQKKILGGAAIALCACYLGGAAFFAGHTYPNTTVDGKDASLLSYTRAQALITAAATEGSLGIRVKDLSYSLHRKDVLGVESRDNWKEALSEGSSFAWPLALFRRHELLSKRTLDVHREEVEKHLEEQGLFELSLPAKDATLSEFAEDAGYSIVPAETGWSANKDEILNLVEQALVSDRTELDLTDTFAVQPAVQTDDAALTEKMNARNLLVRHNFTFFIGPVTQQLDSATLNSWLVETREGATGLDYASIEAYVNGLQDRFTPSLASLSAENGGENYIVDSELTMQILCNKLGINRPARETDAQRRTREAANAKILKQAKRAAKREKNKEKAEQILREAEAKQTPAPELIATLKSEEERAADAENPILIAKLRDGIFIENLPDEAAAEPELATPSETVRVETVGSDTITIGAAPAESETVESLNPEGRSSEATESIEPTREAPKSLNGEVKMAKDDIFVPVLAADPEFQLGHGLTYIDISIEKQRVILFENGRKVMESACVTGTPNRERATHYGSFRINYKQRNRILRGSQKLYEAFVSYWMPFDGGIGLHDATWRGSFGGNIYKSNGSHGCINLPPAFAKQLYERVTVGMPVYVH
;
A
#
# COMPACT_ATOMS: atom_id res chain seq x y z
N MET A 1 2.35 -108.60 -56.02
CA MET A 1 2.63 -107.67 -54.92
C MET A 1 2.69 -106.20 -55.34
N GLU A 2 3.28 -105.90 -56.49
CA GLU A 2 3.52 -104.47 -56.88
C GLU A 2 2.22 -103.62 -57.10
N ARG A 3 1.17 -104.18 -57.66
CA ARG A 3 -0.09 -103.39 -57.89
C ARG A 3 -0.85 -103.00 -56.62
N LYS A 4 -0.74 -103.81 -55.55
CA LYS A 4 -1.31 -103.44 -54.27
C LYS A 4 -0.53 -102.36 -53.55
N GLN A 5 0.80 -102.47 -53.65
CA GLN A 5 1.76 -101.49 -53.10
C GLN A 5 1.58 -100.13 -53.81
N LYS A 6 1.45 -100.10 -55.14
CA LYS A 6 1.26 -98.83 -55.90
C LYS A 6 -0.13 -98.18 -55.55
N LYS A 7 -1.17 -98.99 -55.28
CA LYS A 7 -2.43 -98.42 -54.80
C LYS A 7 -2.38 -97.88 -53.36
N ILE A 8 -1.61 -98.57 -52.48
CA ILE A 8 -1.39 -98.11 -51.10
C ILE A 8 -0.55 -96.87 -51.09
N LEU A 9 0.54 -96.82 -51.89
CA LEU A 9 1.37 -95.62 -52.07
C LEU A 9 0.57 -94.48 -52.69
N GLY A 10 -0.24 -94.76 -53.71
CA GLY A 10 -1.08 -93.71 -54.30
C GLY A 10 -2.17 -93.16 -53.31
N GLY A 11 -2.78 -94.03 -52.50
CA GLY A 11 -3.69 -93.65 -51.49
C GLY A 11 -3.04 -92.81 -50.33
N ALA A 12 -1.86 -93.24 -49.94
CA ALA A 12 -1.05 -92.49 -48.94
C ALA A 12 -0.60 -91.12 -49.46
N ALA A 13 -0.24 -91.01 -50.74
CA ALA A 13 0.11 -89.75 -51.39
C ALA A 13 -1.10 -88.79 -51.48
N ILE A 14 -2.27 -89.37 -51.85
CA ILE A 14 -3.51 -88.56 -51.87
C ILE A 14 -3.91 -88.07 -50.47
N ALA A 15 -3.79 -88.94 -49.47
CA ALA A 15 -4.06 -88.56 -48.04
C ALA A 15 -3.10 -87.52 -47.54
N LEU A 16 -1.79 -87.63 -47.86
CA LEU A 16 -0.82 -86.64 -47.51
C LEU A 16 -1.05 -85.32 -48.25
N CYS A 17 -1.41 -85.32 -49.52
CA CYS A 17 -1.80 -84.11 -50.23
C CYS A 17 -3.07 -83.47 -49.62
N ALA A 18 -4.06 -84.30 -49.27
CA ALA A 18 -5.26 -83.75 -48.63
C ALA A 18 -5.02 -83.15 -47.27
N CYS A 19 -4.17 -83.79 -46.44
CA CYS A 19 -3.71 -83.25 -45.17
C CYS A 19 -2.90 -81.96 -45.34
N TYR A 20 -2.00 -81.93 -46.35
CA TYR A 20 -1.21 -80.75 -46.64
C TYR A 20 -2.08 -79.57 -47.11
N LEU A 21 -3.00 -79.81 -48.03
CA LEU A 21 -3.94 -78.78 -48.51
C LEU A 21 -4.93 -78.36 -47.42
N GLY A 22 -5.39 -79.29 -46.59
CA GLY A 22 -6.24 -79.00 -45.46
C GLY A 22 -5.54 -78.14 -44.41
N GLY A 23 -4.28 -78.44 -44.12
CA GLY A 23 -3.45 -77.64 -43.26
C GLY A 23 -3.20 -76.24 -43.83
N ALA A 24 -2.89 -76.15 -45.13
CA ALA A 24 -2.73 -74.84 -45.79
C ALA A 24 -4.00 -73.99 -45.76
N ALA A 25 -5.16 -74.63 -45.96
CA ALA A 25 -6.47 -73.97 -45.88
C ALA A 25 -6.80 -73.51 -44.43
N PHE A 26 -6.42 -74.31 -43.44
CA PHE A 26 -6.61 -73.95 -42.03
C PHE A 26 -5.75 -72.73 -41.66
N PHE A 27 -4.42 -72.81 -41.94
CA PHE A 27 -3.49 -71.73 -41.60
C PHE A 27 -3.60 -70.52 -42.54
N ALA A 28 -4.40 -70.56 -43.58
CA ALA A 28 -4.78 -69.37 -44.33
C ALA A 28 -5.66 -68.39 -43.54
N GLY A 29 -6.25 -68.85 -42.44
CA GLY A 29 -7.13 -68.03 -41.56
C GLY A 29 -6.81 -68.14 -40.05
N HIS A 30 -5.75 -68.90 -39.69
CA HIS A 30 -5.39 -69.15 -38.31
C HIS A 30 -3.87 -68.94 -38.11
N THR A 31 -3.49 -68.54 -36.91
CA THR A 31 -2.11 -68.45 -36.47
C THR A 31 -1.47 -69.85 -36.33
N TYR A 32 -0.13 -69.88 -36.42
CA TYR A 32 0.62 -71.13 -36.19
C TYR A 32 0.65 -71.53 -34.70
N PRO A 33 0.94 -72.81 -34.41
CA PRO A 33 1.23 -73.20 -33.03
C PRO A 33 2.48 -72.45 -32.50
N ASN A 34 2.54 -72.26 -31.20
CA ASN A 34 3.62 -71.50 -30.55
C ASN A 34 3.72 -70.02 -31.03
N THR A 35 2.60 -69.41 -31.49
CA THR A 35 2.51 -68.01 -31.80
C THR A 35 2.15 -67.21 -30.55
N THR A 36 3.01 -66.23 -30.21
CA THR A 36 2.72 -65.21 -29.20
C THR A 36 2.62 -63.86 -29.92
N VAL A 37 1.66 -63.04 -29.47
CA VAL A 37 1.51 -61.66 -29.94
C VAL A 37 1.61 -60.77 -28.71
N ASP A 38 2.56 -59.86 -28.69
CA ASP A 38 2.90 -59.00 -27.51
C ASP A 38 2.98 -59.81 -26.22
N GLY A 39 3.63 -61.00 -26.28
CA GLY A 39 3.83 -61.91 -25.14
C GLY A 39 2.63 -62.74 -24.72
N LYS A 40 1.43 -62.55 -25.32
CA LYS A 40 0.24 -63.32 -25.04
C LYS A 40 0.10 -64.51 -26.03
N ASP A 41 -0.30 -65.68 -25.55
CA ASP A 41 -0.48 -66.85 -26.41
C ASP A 41 -1.63 -66.66 -27.38
N ALA A 42 -1.32 -66.68 -28.65
CA ALA A 42 -2.24 -66.57 -29.78
C ALA A 42 -2.20 -67.79 -30.67
N SER A 43 -1.71 -68.94 -30.14
CA SER A 43 -1.56 -70.16 -30.89
C SER A 43 -2.90 -70.71 -31.41
N LEU A 44 -2.94 -71.10 -32.71
CA LEU A 44 -4.11 -71.73 -33.35
C LEU A 44 -5.40 -70.89 -33.33
N LEU A 45 -5.29 -69.61 -33.01
CA LEU A 45 -6.44 -68.70 -33.06
C LEU A 45 -6.79 -68.29 -34.50
N SER A 46 -8.07 -68.14 -34.80
CA SER A 46 -8.44 -67.44 -36.03
C SER A 46 -7.91 -66.01 -35.98
N TYR A 47 -7.58 -65.43 -37.11
CA TYR A 47 -7.06 -64.06 -37.19
C TYR A 47 -8.00 -63.04 -36.48
N THR A 48 -9.33 -63.23 -36.58
CA THR A 48 -10.30 -62.43 -35.87
C THR A 48 -10.21 -62.54 -34.34
N ARG A 49 -9.97 -63.77 -33.83
CA ARG A 49 -9.78 -64.00 -32.38
C ARG A 49 -8.45 -63.48 -31.89
N ALA A 50 -7.37 -63.66 -32.70
CA ALA A 50 -6.07 -63.09 -32.40
C ALA A 50 -6.11 -61.55 -32.34
N GLN A 51 -6.84 -60.92 -33.28
CA GLN A 51 -7.09 -59.48 -33.28
C GLN A 51 -7.85 -59.03 -32.05
N ALA A 52 -8.93 -59.76 -31.68
CA ALA A 52 -9.70 -59.47 -30.48
C ALA A 52 -8.85 -59.57 -29.19
N LEU A 53 -7.94 -60.57 -29.13
CA LEU A 53 -7.03 -60.73 -28.03
C LEU A 53 -6.05 -59.53 -27.92
N ILE A 54 -5.53 -59.07 -29.06
CA ILE A 54 -4.63 -57.90 -29.14
C ILE A 54 -5.38 -56.64 -28.74
N THR A 55 -6.61 -56.44 -29.22
CA THR A 55 -7.46 -55.31 -28.87
C THR A 55 -7.75 -55.31 -27.36
N ALA A 56 -8.18 -56.45 -26.81
CA ALA A 56 -8.44 -56.58 -25.37
C ALA A 56 -7.19 -56.29 -24.54
N ALA A 57 -6.03 -56.78 -24.95
CA ALA A 57 -4.76 -56.53 -24.29
C ALA A 57 -4.33 -55.04 -24.34
N ALA A 58 -4.67 -54.36 -25.46
CA ALA A 58 -4.31 -52.95 -25.66
C ALA A 58 -5.21 -52.01 -24.85
N THR A 59 -6.46 -52.42 -24.57
CA THR A 59 -7.42 -51.63 -23.85
C THR A 59 -7.63 -52.08 -22.39
N GLU A 60 -6.77 -52.98 -21.91
CA GLU A 60 -6.81 -53.46 -20.53
C GLU A 60 -6.27 -52.39 -19.56
N GLY A 61 -6.93 -52.26 -18.38
CA GLY A 61 -6.51 -51.32 -17.34
C GLY A 61 -7.27 -49.99 -17.36
N SER A 62 -6.83 -49.10 -16.48
CA SER A 62 -7.38 -47.77 -16.32
C SER A 62 -6.25 -46.74 -16.16
N LEU A 63 -6.51 -45.51 -16.54
CA LEU A 63 -5.69 -44.35 -16.25
C LEU A 63 -6.26 -43.66 -15.01
N GLY A 64 -5.50 -43.62 -13.91
CA GLY A 64 -5.78 -42.80 -12.74
C GLY A 64 -5.39 -41.35 -13.02
N ILE A 65 -6.29 -40.40 -12.75
CA ILE A 65 -6.04 -38.96 -12.90
C ILE A 65 -6.16 -38.36 -11.51
N ARG A 66 -5.14 -37.64 -11.08
CA ARG A 66 -5.10 -36.96 -9.80
C ARG A 66 -5.07 -35.45 -9.99
N VAL A 67 -5.92 -34.75 -9.21
CA VAL A 67 -5.92 -33.31 -9.09
C VAL A 67 -5.97 -33.01 -7.59
N LYS A 68 -4.83 -32.64 -7.00
CA LYS A 68 -4.69 -32.42 -5.55
C LYS A 68 -5.13 -33.67 -4.76
N ASP A 69 -6.18 -33.56 -3.95
CA ASP A 69 -6.73 -34.64 -3.13
C ASP A 69 -7.83 -35.44 -3.83
N LEU A 70 -8.20 -35.05 -5.05
CA LEU A 70 -9.25 -35.70 -5.85
C LEU A 70 -8.62 -36.69 -6.83
N SER A 71 -9.31 -37.83 -7.00
CA SER A 71 -8.89 -38.90 -7.91
C SER A 71 -10.02 -39.27 -8.85
N TYR A 72 -9.70 -39.35 -10.11
CA TYR A 72 -10.60 -39.73 -11.20
C TYR A 72 -10.01 -40.95 -11.91
N SER A 73 -10.81 -41.71 -12.60
CA SER A 73 -10.31 -42.85 -13.38
C SER A 73 -11.02 -43.00 -14.70
N LEU A 74 -10.23 -43.35 -15.73
CA LEU A 74 -10.74 -43.68 -17.05
C LEU A 74 -10.39 -45.13 -17.38
N HIS A 75 -11.40 -45.95 -17.65
CA HIS A 75 -11.16 -47.30 -18.17
C HIS A 75 -10.77 -47.23 -19.63
N ARG A 76 -9.58 -47.76 -19.97
CA ARG A 76 -9.04 -47.71 -21.33
C ARG A 76 -9.99 -48.30 -22.39
N LYS A 77 -10.72 -49.35 -22.04
CA LYS A 77 -11.70 -50.00 -22.94
C LYS A 77 -12.84 -49.10 -23.38
N ASP A 78 -13.17 -48.06 -22.58
CA ASP A 78 -14.30 -47.17 -22.84
C ASP A 78 -13.90 -45.97 -23.71
N VAL A 79 -12.60 -45.67 -23.78
CA VAL A 79 -12.06 -44.45 -24.44
C VAL A 79 -11.03 -44.73 -25.54
N LEU A 80 -10.53 -45.97 -25.64
CA LEU A 80 -9.53 -46.35 -26.65
C LEU A 80 -10.12 -47.28 -27.70
N GLY A 81 -9.90 -46.93 -28.97
CA GLY A 81 -10.01 -47.81 -30.13
C GLY A 81 -8.65 -48.32 -30.57
N VAL A 82 -8.62 -49.48 -31.19
CA VAL A 82 -7.42 -49.97 -31.89
C VAL A 82 -7.70 -49.83 -33.37
N GLU A 83 -6.97 -48.95 -34.05
CA GLU A 83 -7.04 -48.84 -35.49
C GLU A 83 -6.68 -50.19 -36.12
N SER A 84 -7.65 -50.83 -36.74
CA SER A 84 -7.43 -52.02 -37.55
C SER A 84 -6.74 -51.61 -38.82
N ARG A 85 -5.39 -51.79 -38.89
CA ARG A 85 -4.75 -51.75 -40.21
C ARG A 85 -5.22 -52.92 -41.02
N ASP A 86 -5.56 -52.68 -42.28
CA ASP A 86 -6.06 -53.68 -43.27
C ASP A 86 -5.15 -54.87 -43.48
N ASN A 87 -3.98 -54.94 -42.85
CA ASN A 87 -2.90 -55.90 -43.00
C ASN A 87 -2.66 -56.84 -41.80
N TRP A 88 -3.62 -57.00 -40.87
CA TRP A 88 -3.49 -57.97 -39.76
C TRP A 88 -3.22 -59.40 -40.28
N LYS A 89 -3.80 -59.76 -41.47
CA LYS A 89 -3.54 -61.02 -42.16
C LYS A 89 -2.08 -61.16 -42.52
N GLU A 90 -1.45 -60.13 -43.06
CA GLU A 90 -0.04 -60.11 -43.43
C GLU A 90 0.88 -60.19 -42.22
N ALA A 91 0.55 -59.44 -41.14
CA ALA A 91 1.32 -59.46 -39.88
C ALA A 91 1.21 -60.80 -39.14
N LEU A 92 0.02 -61.41 -39.13
CA LEU A 92 -0.24 -62.69 -38.46
C LEU A 92 0.11 -63.92 -39.30
N SER A 93 0.27 -63.82 -40.63
CA SER A 93 0.50 -64.96 -41.51
C SER A 93 1.97 -65.30 -41.76
N GLU A 94 2.95 -64.55 -41.26
CA GLU A 94 4.40 -64.78 -41.43
C GLU A 94 4.79 -65.65 -42.67
N GLY A 95 4.27 -65.33 -43.83
CA GLY A 95 4.57 -66.03 -45.08
C GLY A 95 3.38 -66.85 -45.64
N SER A 96 3.70 -67.74 -46.57
CA SER A 96 2.68 -68.55 -47.26
C SER A 96 2.13 -69.64 -46.38
N SER A 97 0.78 -69.75 -46.29
CA SER A 97 0.06 -70.84 -45.60
C SER A 97 0.47 -72.24 -46.07
N PHE A 98 1.10 -72.34 -47.25
CA PHE A 98 1.70 -73.57 -47.75
C PHE A 98 2.98 -73.97 -47.04
N ALA A 99 3.65 -73.10 -46.31
CA ALA A 99 4.85 -73.39 -45.51
C ALA A 99 4.50 -73.95 -44.12
N TRP A 100 3.22 -74.20 -43.79
CA TRP A 100 2.77 -74.59 -42.46
C TRP A 100 3.51 -75.79 -41.83
N PRO A 101 3.95 -76.83 -42.55
CA PRO A 101 4.63 -77.95 -41.92
C PRO A 101 5.98 -77.54 -41.28
N LEU A 102 6.62 -76.54 -41.84
CA LEU A 102 7.88 -75.99 -41.31
C LEU A 102 7.64 -75.01 -40.14
N ALA A 103 6.51 -74.32 -40.16
CA ALA A 103 6.10 -73.36 -39.18
C ALA A 103 5.68 -74.03 -37.83
N LEU A 104 5.19 -75.31 -37.89
CA LEU A 104 4.78 -76.04 -36.67
C LEU A 104 5.90 -76.19 -35.61
N PHE A 105 7.18 -76.16 -36.05
CA PHE A 105 8.32 -76.40 -35.19
C PHE A 105 9.09 -75.11 -34.82
N ARG A 106 8.55 -73.96 -35.19
CA ARG A 106 9.13 -72.66 -34.89
C ARG A 106 8.33 -71.93 -33.81
N ARG A 107 9.01 -71.04 -33.07
CA ARG A 107 8.36 -70.04 -32.25
C ARG A 107 8.08 -68.82 -33.12
N HIS A 108 6.87 -68.30 -33.05
CA HIS A 108 6.43 -67.15 -33.77
C HIS A 108 6.14 -66.05 -32.77
N GLU A 109 7.08 -65.09 -32.59
CA GLU A 109 6.91 -63.92 -31.72
C GLU A 109 6.55 -62.75 -32.60
N LEU A 110 5.31 -62.31 -32.54
CA LEU A 110 4.77 -61.21 -33.30
C LEU A 110 4.62 -60.00 -32.38
N LEU A 111 5.16 -58.86 -32.84
CA LEU A 111 4.91 -57.56 -32.20
C LEU A 111 3.82 -56.84 -32.98
N SER A 112 2.73 -56.53 -32.35
CA SER A 112 1.67 -55.76 -32.97
C SER A 112 2.10 -54.31 -33.11
N LYS A 113 2.24 -53.84 -34.36
CA LYS A 113 2.33 -52.39 -34.63
C LYS A 113 0.92 -51.82 -34.56
N ARG A 114 0.48 -51.51 -33.32
CA ARG A 114 -0.85 -50.93 -33.06
C ARG A 114 -0.77 -49.41 -33.05
N THR A 115 -1.70 -48.75 -33.71
CA THR A 115 -2.01 -47.35 -33.48
C THR A 115 -3.24 -47.32 -32.59
N LEU A 116 -3.09 -46.74 -31.42
CA LEU A 116 -4.22 -46.50 -30.51
C LEU A 116 -4.95 -45.27 -31.00
N ASP A 117 -6.24 -45.36 -31.19
CA ASP A 117 -7.13 -44.23 -31.46
C ASP A 117 -7.82 -43.83 -30.18
N VAL A 118 -7.67 -42.57 -29.77
CA VAL A 118 -8.31 -42.05 -28.56
C VAL A 118 -9.62 -41.39 -28.96
N HIS A 119 -10.71 -41.90 -28.45
CA HIS A 119 -12.03 -41.30 -28.66
C HIS A 119 -12.20 -40.09 -27.76
N ARG A 120 -11.71 -38.93 -28.21
CA ARG A 120 -11.69 -37.68 -27.45
C ARG A 120 -13.06 -37.30 -26.87
N GLU A 121 -14.12 -37.46 -27.62
CA GLU A 121 -15.48 -37.15 -27.18
C GLU A 121 -15.95 -38.04 -26.00
N GLU A 122 -15.55 -39.32 -25.99
CA GLU A 122 -15.84 -40.21 -24.86
C GLU A 122 -14.97 -39.93 -23.66
N VAL A 123 -13.68 -39.55 -23.86
CA VAL A 123 -12.81 -39.06 -22.77
C VAL A 123 -13.41 -37.84 -22.09
N GLU A 124 -13.81 -36.85 -22.91
CA GLU A 124 -14.45 -35.63 -22.45
C GLU A 124 -15.71 -35.92 -21.64
N LYS A 125 -16.60 -36.70 -22.17
CA LYS A 125 -17.85 -37.09 -21.53
C LYS A 125 -17.65 -37.79 -20.18
N HIS A 126 -16.72 -38.77 -20.11
CA HIS A 126 -16.46 -39.48 -18.85
C HIS A 126 -15.85 -38.58 -17.80
N LEU A 127 -15.01 -37.61 -18.18
CA LEU A 127 -14.42 -36.63 -17.24
C LEU A 127 -15.45 -35.60 -16.79
N GLU A 128 -16.36 -35.19 -17.67
CA GLU A 128 -17.52 -34.34 -17.31
C GLU A 128 -18.47 -35.04 -16.33
N GLU A 129 -18.83 -36.30 -16.60
CA GLU A 129 -19.69 -37.10 -15.72
C GLU A 129 -19.09 -37.27 -14.33
N GLN A 130 -17.74 -37.25 -14.19
CA GLN A 130 -17.02 -37.29 -12.92
C GLN A 130 -16.80 -35.90 -12.30
N GLY A 131 -17.24 -34.81 -12.97
CA GLY A 131 -17.14 -33.45 -12.46
C GLY A 131 -15.75 -32.83 -12.51
N LEU A 132 -14.80 -33.39 -13.30
CA LEU A 132 -13.43 -32.87 -13.36
C LEU A 132 -13.36 -31.41 -13.82
N PHE A 133 -14.20 -31.02 -14.78
CA PHE A 133 -14.21 -29.68 -15.36
C PHE A 133 -15.02 -28.66 -14.55
N GLU A 134 -15.72 -29.08 -13.50
CA GLU A 134 -16.45 -28.19 -12.59
C GLU A 134 -15.54 -27.58 -11.52
N LEU A 135 -14.29 -28.04 -11.41
CA LEU A 135 -13.31 -27.52 -10.48
C LEU A 135 -12.93 -26.10 -10.88
N SER A 136 -13.48 -25.11 -10.17
CA SER A 136 -13.16 -23.69 -10.34
C SER A 136 -13.14 -22.99 -8.99
N LEU A 137 -12.00 -22.43 -8.63
CA LEU A 137 -11.80 -21.59 -7.46
C LEU A 137 -10.90 -20.43 -7.89
N PRO A 138 -11.34 -19.17 -7.79
CA PRO A 138 -10.50 -18.04 -8.16
C PRO A 138 -9.26 -17.97 -7.25
N ALA A 139 -8.13 -17.61 -7.82
CA ALA A 139 -6.94 -17.27 -7.06
C ALA A 139 -7.20 -16.00 -6.22
N LYS A 140 -6.58 -15.92 -5.07
CA LYS A 140 -6.60 -14.72 -4.24
C LYS A 140 -5.20 -14.16 -4.13
N ASP A 141 -5.07 -12.89 -4.46
CA ASP A 141 -3.81 -12.16 -4.34
C ASP A 141 -3.43 -11.96 -2.87
N ALA A 142 -2.14 -11.93 -2.61
CA ALA A 142 -1.64 -11.46 -1.33
C ALA A 142 -2.03 -10.00 -1.10
N THR A 143 -2.43 -9.67 0.12
CA THR A 143 -2.85 -8.32 0.50
C THR A 143 -2.26 -7.95 1.86
N LEU A 144 -2.35 -6.67 2.23
CA LEU A 144 -2.06 -6.26 3.60
C LEU A 144 -3.26 -6.57 4.49
N SER A 145 -2.96 -6.99 5.72
CA SER A 145 -3.98 -7.13 6.77
C SER A 145 -4.60 -5.77 7.13
N GLU A 146 -5.68 -5.79 7.88
CA GLU A 146 -6.10 -4.62 8.64
C GLU A 146 -5.02 -4.27 9.68
N PHE A 147 -5.01 -3.01 10.11
CA PHE A 147 -4.10 -2.53 11.13
C PHE A 147 -4.46 -3.14 12.50
N ALA A 148 -3.46 -3.66 13.19
CA ALA A 148 -3.58 -4.12 14.57
C ALA A 148 -2.63 -3.30 15.47
N GLU A 149 -3.16 -2.71 16.54
CA GLU A 149 -2.38 -1.80 17.41
C GLU A 149 -1.09 -2.42 17.94
N ASP A 150 -1.13 -3.70 18.32
CA ASP A 150 0.01 -4.40 18.89
C ASP A 150 0.99 -4.92 17.82
N ALA A 151 0.48 -5.33 16.66
CA ALA A 151 1.26 -6.03 15.62
C ALA A 151 1.58 -5.17 14.39
N GLY A 152 0.78 -4.11 14.14
CA GLY A 152 0.84 -3.32 12.91
C GLY A 152 0.19 -4.04 11.73
N TYR A 153 0.78 -3.91 10.56
CA TYR A 153 0.35 -4.57 9.32
C TYR A 153 1.13 -5.86 9.10
N SER A 154 0.47 -6.87 8.58
CA SER A 154 1.06 -8.12 8.11
C SER A 154 0.60 -8.44 6.69
N ILE A 155 1.25 -9.39 6.04
CA ILE A 155 0.82 -9.86 4.72
C ILE A 155 -0.18 -11.00 4.92
N VAL A 156 -1.37 -10.86 4.36
CA VAL A 156 -2.32 -11.96 4.18
C VAL A 156 -1.83 -12.79 3.00
N PRO A 157 -1.52 -14.08 3.19
CA PRO A 157 -0.94 -14.91 2.14
C PRO A 157 -1.85 -15.02 0.90
N ALA A 158 -1.21 -15.14 -0.25
CA ALA A 158 -1.89 -15.47 -1.50
C ALA A 158 -2.43 -16.90 -1.46
N GLU A 159 -3.56 -17.14 -2.10
CA GLU A 159 -4.13 -18.47 -2.27
C GLU A 159 -4.15 -18.84 -3.75
N THR A 160 -3.54 -19.97 -4.09
CA THR A 160 -3.60 -20.52 -5.45
C THR A 160 -5.04 -20.90 -5.80
N GLY A 161 -5.52 -20.42 -6.91
CA GLY A 161 -6.81 -20.78 -7.48
C GLY A 161 -6.75 -22.06 -8.29
N TRP A 162 -7.92 -22.51 -8.75
CA TRP A 162 -8.09 -23.72 -9.57
C TRP A 162 -9.01 -23.40 -10.74
N SER A 163 -8.59 -23.75 -11.95
CA SER A 163 -9.42 -23.60 -13.15
C SER A 163 -9.08 -24.68 -14.16
N ALA A 164 -10.09 -25.36 -14.66
CA ALA A 164 -9.94 -26.37 -15.69
C ALA A 164 -9.79 -25.72 -17.08
N ASN A 165 -8.64 -25.91 -17.71
CA ASN A 165 -8.46 -25.68 -19.14
C ASN A 165 -8.80 -26.98 -19.88
N LYS A 166 -10.02 -27.10 -20.38
CA LYS A 166 -10.55 -28.33 -20.97
C LYS A 166 -9.68 -28.90 -22.08
N ASP A 167 -9.27 -28.05 -23.03
CA ASP A 167 -8.46 -28.50 -24.17
C ASP A 167 -7.08 -29.01 -23.75
N GLU A 168 -6.43 -28.32 -22.83
CA GLU A 168 -5.12 -28.71 -22.33
C GLU A 168 -5.17 -30.02 -21.56
N ILE A 169 -6.18 -30.18 -20.70
CA ILE A 169 -6.42 -31.40 -19.92
C ILE A 169 -6.66 -32.58 -20.85
N LEU A 170 -7.56 -32.44 -21.84
CA LEU A 170 -7.85 -33.49 -22.81
C LEU A 170 -6.59 -33.90 -23.58
N ASN A 171 -5.76 -32.95 -24.02
CA ASN A 171 -4.51 -33.24 -24.70
C ASN A 171 -3.53 -34.04 -23.82
N LEU A 172 -3.41 -33.69 -22.53
CA LEU A 172 -2.55 -34.41 -21.58
C LEU A 172 -3.07 -35.83 -21.31
N VAL A 173 -4.38 -35.99 -21.16
CA VAL A 173 -5.03 -37.29 -20.96
C VAL A 173 -4.86 -38.18 -22.19
N GLU A 174 -5.04 -37.66 -23.40
CA GLU A 174 -4.78 -38.38 -24.65
C GLU A 174 -3.35 -38.89 -24.73
N GLN A 175 -2.37 -38.01 -24.44
CA GLN A 175 -0.95 -38.39 -24.42
C GLN A 175 -0.66 -39.49 -23.39
N ALA A 176 -1.27 -39.39 -22.19
CA ALA A 176 -1.10 -40.40 -21.14
C ALA A 176 -1.72 -41.74 -21.55
N LEU A 177 -2.87 -41.75 -22.19
CA LEU A 177 -3.54 -42.96 -22.70
C LEU A 177 -2.69 -43.64 -23.79
N VAL A 178 -2.11 -42.88 -24.71
CA VAL A 178 -1.25 -43.42 -25.81
C VAL A 178 0.09 -43.91 -25.28
N SER A 179 0.64 -43.24 -24.26
CA SER A 179 1.94 -43.60 -23.68
C SER A 179 1.88 -44.72 -22.63
N ASP A 180 0.74 -45.37 -22.48
CA ASP A 180 0.51 -46.51 -21.55
C ASP A 180 0.78 -46.18 -20.08
N ARG A 181 0.61 -44.90 -19.70
CA ARG A 181 0.72 -44.46 -18.30
C ARG A 181 -0.47 -44.96 -17.49
N THR A 182 -0.23 -45.38 -16.28
CA THR A 182 -1.28 -45.81 -15.34
C THR A 182 -1.78 -44.67 -14.47
N GLU A 183 -0.98 -43.61 -14.31
CA GLU A 183 -1.29 -42.43 -13.50
C GLU A 183 -0.90 -41.15 -14.22
N LEU A 184 -1.71 -40.11 -14.04
CA LEU A 184 -1.50 -38.74 -14.53
C LEU A 184 -1.86 -37.75 -13.43
N ASP A 185 -0.89 -36.94 -12.99
CA ASP A 185 -1.11 -35.85 -12.05
C ASP A 185 -1.33 -34.56 -12.84
N LEU A 186 -2.49 -33.94 -12.68
CA LEU A 186 -2.89 -32.69 -13.32
C LEU A 186 -2.95 -31.53 -12.33
N THR A 187 -2.44 -31.69 -11.11
CA THR A 187 -2.50 -30.67 -10.06
C THR A 187 -1.95 -29.32 -10.54
N ASP A 188 -0.78 -29.32 -11.17
CA ASP A 188 -0.16 -28.08 -11.65
C ASP A 188 -0.91 -27.48 -12.86
N THR A 189 -1.56 -28.30 -13.67
CA THR A 189 -2.34 -27.85 -14.85
C THR A 189 -3.60 -27.09 -14.46
N PHE A 190 -4.19 -27.43 -13.32
CA PHE A 190 -5.34 -26.73 -12.78
C PHE A 190 -4.96 -25.48 -11.97
N ALA A 191 -3.74 -25.37 -11.52
CA ALA A 191 -3.31 -24.30 -10.62
C ALA A 191 -3.27 -22.95 -11.32
N VAL A 192 -4.08 -22.01 -10.84
CA VAL A 192 -4.07 -20.60 -11.25
C VAL A 192 -3.28 -19.82 -10.21
N GLN A 193 -2.14 -19.30 -10.62
CA GLN A 193 -1.32 -18.50 -9.72
C GLN A 193 -1.96 -17.14 -9.47
N PRO A 194 -1.95 -16.61 -8.24
CA PRO A 194 -2.36 -15.25 -7.95
C PRO A 194 -1.43 -14.24 -8.64
N ALA A 195 -1.96 -13.07 -8.98
CA ALA A 195 -1.19 -12.01 -9.62
C ALA A 195 -0.18 -11.38 -8.66
N VAL A 196 -0.53 -11.28 -7.37
CA VAL A 196 0.38 -10.84 -6.31
C VAL A 196 0.69 -12.02 -5.39
N GLN A 197 1.96 -12.41 -5.34
CA GLN A 197 2.45 -13.51 -4.52
C GLN A 197 2.69 -13.07 -3.07
N THR A 198 2.73 -14.03 -2.14
CA THR A 198 3.00 -13.76 -0.71
C THR A 198 4.37 -13.10 -0.46
N ASP A 199 5.34 -13.37 -1.30
CA ASP A 199 6.71 -12.83 -1.27
C ASP A 199 6.92 -11.63 -2.20
N ASP A 200 5.83 -10.99 -2.65
CA ASP A 200 5.91 -9.80 -3.51
C ASP A 200 6.69 -8.68 -2.82
N ALA A 201 7.73 -8.20 -3.49
CA ALA A 201 8.65 -7.21 -2.95
C ALA A 201 7.97 -5.86 -2.71
N ALA A 202 7.07 -5.43 -3.61
CA ALA A 202 6.39 -4.15 -3.48
C ALA A 202 5.37 -4.18 -2.32
N LEU A 203 4.68 -5.31 -2.13
CA LEU A 203 3.77 -5.51 -1.01
C LEU A 203 4.54 -5.51 0.32
N THR A 204 5.69 -6.18 0.36
CA THR A 204 6.58 -6.22 1.54
C THR A 204 7.13 -4.83 1.86
N GLU A 205 7.59 -4.08 0.87
CA GLU A 205 8.07 -2.71 1.05
C GLU A 205 6.96 -1.80 1.59
N LYS A 206 5.75 -1.90 1.04
CA LYS A 206 4.58 -1.15 1.50
C LYS A 206 4.22 -1.47 2.95
N MET A 207 4.25 -2.76 3.33
CA MET A 207 4.02 -3.19 4.71
C MET A 207 5.06 -2.58 5.66
N ASN A 208 6.34 -2.69 5.29
CA ASN A 208 7.43 -2.17 6.10
C ASN A 208 7.36 -0.66 6.26
N ALA A 209 7.08 0.07 5.17
CA ALA A 209 6.91 1.52 5.20
C ALA A 209 5.76 1.95 6.13
N ARG A 210 4.61 1.28 6.05
CA ARG A 210 3.48 1.55 6.97
C ARG A 210 3.86 1.27 8.41
N ASN A 211 4.45 0.12 8.69
CA ASN A 211 4.85 -0.28 10.04
C ASN A 211 5.90 0.67 10.65
N LEU A 212 6.83 1.17 9.84
CA LEU A 212 7.81 2.17 10.29
C LEU A 212 7.14 3.48 10.72
N LEU A 213 6.02 3.86 10.10
CA LEU A 213 5.32 5.11 10.40
C LEU A 213 4.37 4.99 11.59
N VAL A 214 3.74 3.82 11.80
CA VAL A 214 2.63 3.72 12.77
C VAL A 214 2.98 2.98 14.05
N ARG A 215 4.06 2.18 14.09
CA ARG A 215 4.43 1.41 15.28
C ARG A 215 5.18 2.24 16.32
N HIS A 216 4.57 3.35 16.73
CA HIS A 216 5.08 4.25 17.75
C HIS A 216 3.98 4.62 18.74
N ASN A 217 4.38 4.82 19.99
CA ASN A 217 3.54 5.36 21.06
C ASN A 217 4.31 6.47 21.75
N PHE A 218 4.23 7.69 21.20
CA PHE A 218 4.94 8.83 21.72
C PHE A 218 4.27 9.35 22.99
N THR A 219 5.07 9.62 24.00
CA THR A 219 4.64 10.32 25.21
C THR A 219 5.32 11.68 25.27
N PHE A 220 4.55 12.74 25.18
CA PHE A 220 4.99 14.12 25.31
C PHE A 220 4.91 14.55 26.78
N PHE A 221 5.93 15.22 27.28
CA PHE A 221 6.03 15.66 28.67
C PHE A 221 6.26 17.17 28.75
N ILE A 222 5.54 17.85 29.65
CA ILE A 222 5.90 19.15 30.22
C ILE A 222 5.70 19.05 31.73
N GLY A 223 6.77 18.98 32.49
CA GLY A 223 6.70 18.70 33.91
C GLY A 223 5.98 17.37 34.21
N PRO A 224 5.01 17.34 35.12
CA PRO A 224 4.29 16.13 35.48
C PRO A 224 3.16 15.74 34.49
N VAL A 225 2.81 16.64 33.57
CA VAL A 225 1.70 16.42 32.63
C VAL A 225 2.21 15.70 31.39
N THR A 226 1.44 14.72 30.94
CA THR A 226 1.77 13.93 29.78
C THR A 226 0.65 13.96 28.73
N GLN A 227 1.02 13.82 27.47
CA GLN A 227 0.09 13.64 26.34
C GLN A 227 0.62 12.52 25.46
N GLN A 228 -0.24 11.57 25.10
CA GLN A 228 0.13 10.45 24.22
C GLN A 228 -0.29 10.71 22.78
N LEU A 229 0.53 10.21 21.87
CA LEU A 229 0.24 10.04 20.44
C LEU A 229 0.47 8.57 20.13
N ASP A 230 -0.61 7.83 20.06
CA ASP A 230 -0.63 6.38 19.90
C ASP A 230 -0.53 5.93 18.43
N SER A 231 -0.29 4.64 18.27
CA SER A 231 -0.19 3.99 16.96
C SER A 231 -1.51 4.07 16.16
N ALA A 232 -2.67 4.02 16.83
CA ALA A 232 -3.97 4.12 16.18
C ALA A 232 -4.18 5.53 15.57
N THR A 233 -3.80 6.57 16.29
CA THR A 233 -3.83 7.95 15.79
C THR A 233 -2.90 8.12 14.60
N LEU A 234 -1.64 7.62 14.69
CA LEU A 234 -0.69 7.65 13.57
C LEU A 234 -1.23 6.88 12.36
N ASN A 235 -1.87 5.74 12.58
CA ASN A 235 -2.50 4.96 11.52
C ASN A 235 -3.63 5.75 10.82
N SER A 236 -4.40 6.54 11.55
CA SER A 236 -5.46 7.38 10.98
C SER A 236 -4.93 8.49 10.05
N TRP A 237 -3.65 8.84 10.16
CA TRP A 237 -2.97 9.84 9.33
C TRP A 237 -2.25 9.24 8.13
N LEU A 238 -2.25 7.90 7.95
CA LEU A 238 -1.63 7.27 6.80
C LEU A 238 -2.31 7.69 5.50
N VAL A 239 -1.50 8.12 4.56
CA VAL A 239 -1.93 8.51 3.20
C VAL A 239 -0.93 7.97 2.17
N GLU A 240 -1.38 7.87 0.94
CA GLU A 240 -0.51 7.54 -0.19
C GLU A 240 -0.31 8.77 -1.07
N THR A 241 0.93 8.99 -1.51
CA THR A 241 1.24 10.02 -2.51
C THR A 241 0.67 9.61 -3.87
N ARG A 242 0.60 10.56 -4.80
CA ARG A 242 0.19 10.27 -6.19
C ARG A 242 1.07 9.24 -6.90
N GLU A 243 2.30 9.11 -6.43
CA GLU A 243 3.28 8.13 -6.95
C GLU A 243 3.19 6.78 -6.24
N GLY A 244 2.28 6.64 -5.27
CA GLY A 244 2.04 5.40 -4.53
C GLY A 244 2.93 5.18 -3.31
N ALA A 245 3.78 6.15 -2.94
CA ALA A 245 4.56 6.06 -1.72
C ALA A 245 3.69 6.28 -0.48
N THR A 246 3.96 5.54 0.59
CA THR A 246 3.29 5.71 1.88
C THR A 246 3.87 6.89 2.65
N GLY A 247 3.03 7.68 3.28
CA GLY A 247 3.40 8.80 4.15
C GLY A 247 2.32 9.12 5.16
N LEU A 248 2.52 10.18 5.94
CA LEU A 248 1.55 10.72 6.89
C LEU A 248 1.00 12.07 6.41
N ASP A 249 -0.28 12.31 6.65
CA ASP A 249 -0.88 13.63 6.43
C ASP A 249 -0.22 14.67 7.33
N TYR A 250 0.56 15.55 6.72
CA TYR A 250 1.34 16.53 7.45
C TYR A 250 0.47 17.58 8.16
N ALA A 251 -0.70 17.87 7.62
CA ALA A 251 -1.64 18.80 8.27
C ALA A 251 -2.16 18.24 9.61
N SER A 252 -2.38 16.94 9.68
CA SER A 252 -2.77 16.25 10.92
C SER A 252 -1.65 16.28 11.97
N ILE A 253 -0.40 16.05 11.55
CA ILE A 253 0.77 16.17 12.43
C ILE A 253 0.88 17.60 12.98
N GLU A 254 0.75 18.60 12.11
CA GLU A 254 0.79 20.02 12.50
C GLU A 254 -0.32 20.39 13.47
N ALA A 255 -1.53 19.96 13.19
CA ALA A 255 -2.68 20.22 14.05
C ALA A 255 -2.48 19.60 15.45
N TYR A 256 -1.92 18.39 15.50
CA TYR A 256 -1.61 17.72 16.76
C TYR A 256 -0.57 18.49 17.57
N VAL A 257 0.58 18.83 16.96
CA VAL A 257 1.66 19.57 17.64
C VAL A 257 1.23 20.96 18.08
N ASN A 258 0.48 21.68 17.24
CA ASN A 258 -0.06 22.99 17.61
C ASN A 258 -1.09 22.89 18.76
N GLY A 259 -1.82 21.79 18.82
CA GLY A 259 -2.77 21.53 19.92
C GLY A 259 -2.08 21.22 21.27
N LEU A 260 -0.78 20.92 21.29
CA LEU A 260 -0.04 20.68 22.55
C LEU A 260 -0.01 21.93 23.43
N GLN A 261 0.01 23.14 22.86
CA GLN A 261 -0.06 24.40 23.61
C GLN A 261 -1.26 24.41 24.54
N ASP A 262 -2.44 24.11 24.04
CA ASP A 262 -3.70 24.14 24.82
C ASP A 262 -3.71 23.04 25.89
N ARG A 263 -3.22 21.85 25.54
CA ARG A 263 -3.16 20.69 26.43
C ARG A 263 -2.21 20.88 27.59
N PHE A 264 -1.09 21.57 27.36
CA PHE A 264 -0.08 21.85 28.38
C PHE A 264 -0.21 23.21 29.08
N THR A 265 -1.28 23.97 28.79
CA THR A 265 -1.52 25.28 29.43
C THR A 265 -1.40 25.24 30.96
N PRO A 266 -1.94 24.24 31.71
CA PRO A 266 -1.78 24.17 33.16
C PRO A 266 -0.31 24.06 33.61
N SER A 267 0.49 23.22 32.90
CA SER A 267 1.93 23.05 33.21
C SER A 267 2.72 24.32 32.90
N LEU A 268 2.39 24.99 31.80
CA LEU A 268 3.02 26.24 31.41
C LEU A 268 2.70 27.37 32.41
N ALA A 269 1.47 27.40 32.95
CA ALA A 269 1.10 28.36 33.99
C ALA A 269 1.86 28.11 35.32
N SER A 270 2.03 26.84 35.71
CA SER A 270 2.84 26.49 36.89
C SER A 270 4.29 26.89 36.70
N LEU A 271 4.86 26.62 35.53
CA LEU A 271 6.19 27.00 35.15
C LEU A 271 6.38 28.52 35.19
N SER A 272 5.40 29.27 34.70
CA SER A 272 5.40 30.74 34.76
C SER A 272 5.43 31.25 36.19
N ALA A 273 4.63 30.67 37.09
CA ALA A 273 4.63 31.04 38.51
C ALA A 273 5.96 30.78 39.22
N GLU A 274 6.65 29.67 38.88
CA GLU A 274 7.94 29.30 39.44
C GLU A 274 9.10 30.20 38.97
N ASN A 275 8.96 30.78 37.77
CA ASN A 275 10.02 31.57 37.12
C ASN A 275 9.71 33.09 37.07
N GLY A 276 9.10 33.62 38.12
CA GLY A 276 8.92 35.07 38.26
C GLY A 276 7.82 35.71 37.43
N GLY A 277 6.92 34.90 36.86
CA GLY A 277 5.75 35.36 36.12
C GLY A 277 5.98 35.53 34.63
N GLU A 278 7.09 35.06 34.08
CA GLU A 278 7.31 34.99 32.63
C GLU A 278 6.34 33.97 31.99
N ASN A 279 5.72 34.35 30.87
CA ASN A 279 4.86 33.45 30.14
C ASN A 279 5.70 32.47 29.29
N TYR A 280 5.34 31.19 29.35
CA TYR A 280 5.97 30.15 28.53
C TYR A 280 4.99 29.59 27.53
N ILE A 281 5.52 29.21 26.37
CA ILE A 281 4.77 28.59 25.26
C ILE A 281 5.50 27.34 24.77
N VAL A 282 4.75 26.42 24.17
CA VAL A 282 5.35 25.27 23.48
C VAL A 282 6.12 25.75 22.25
N ASP A 283 7.38 25.35 22.12
CA ASP A 283 8.12 25.50 20.86
C ASP A 283 7.60 24.47 19.84
N SER A 284 6.52 24.82 19.17
CA SER A 284 5.89 23.94 18.19
C SER A 284 6.82 23.60 17.01
N GLU A 285 7.72 24.52 16.63
CA GLU A 285 8.65 24.29 15.51
C GLU A 285 9.71 23.24 15.88
N LEU A 286 10.33 23.38 17.06
CA LEU A 286 11.29 22.40 17.56
C LEU A 286 10.61 21.06 17.91
N THR A 287 9.40 21.10 18.50
CA THR A 287 8.61 19.89 18.77
C THR A 287 8.29 19.14 17.48
N MET A 288 7.89 19.86 16.43
CA MET A 288 7.66 19.30 15.10
C MET A 288 8.92 18.66 14.53
N GLN A 289 10.06 19.33 14.64
CA GLN A 289 11.34 18.80 14.17
C GLN A 289 11.72 17.50 14.90
N ILE A 290 11.56 17.49 16.23
CA ILE A 290 11.81 16.30 17.06
C ILE A 290 10.91 15.13 16.63
N LEU A 291 9.61 15.39 16.52
CA LEU A 291 8.64 14.36 16.13
C LEU A 291 8.93 13.81 14.72
N CYS A 292 9.15 14.68 13.73
CA CYS A 292 9.48 14.25 12.36
C CYS A 292 10.77 13.40 12.32
N ASN A 293 11.78 13.75 13.13
CA ASN A 293 13.01 12.97 13.19
C ASN A 293 12.81 11.62 13.87
N LYS A 294 12.03 11.56 14.96
CA LYS A 294 11.69 10.29 15.63
C LYS A 294 10.85 9.38 14.74
N LEU A 295 9.96 9.93 13.93
CA LEU A 295 9.19 9.21 12.90
C LEU A 295 10.04 8.86 11.67
N GLY A 296 11.24 9.47 11.52
CA GLY A 296 12.08 9.28 10.33
C GLY A 296 11.44 9.80 9.05
N ILE A 297 10.71 10.93 9.11
CA ILE A 297 9.98 11.50 7.98
C ILE A 297 10.54 12.85 7.53
N ASN A 298 10.39 13.13 6.23
CA ASN A 298 10.68 14.41 5.63
C ASN A 298 9.50 15.37 5.77
N ARG A 299 9.77 16.62 6.08
CA ARG A 299 8.74 17.67 6.06
C ARG A 299 8.45 18.07 4.61
N PRO A 300 7.18 18.07 4.16
CA PRO A 300 6.85 18.46 2.80
C PRO A 300 7.14 19.94 2.57
N ALA A 301 7.65 20.24 1.37
CA ALA A 301 7.85 21.63 0.97
C ALA A 301 6.50 22.33 0.76
N ARG A 302 6.32 23.46 1.42
CA ARG A 302 5.12 24.29 1.21
C ARG A 302 5.29 25.22 0.02
N GLU A 303 4.26 25.28 -0.80
CA GLU A 303 4.19 26.22 -1.88
C GLU A 303 4.06 27.66 -1.33
N THR A 304 4.95 28.53 -1.76
CA THR A 304 4.83 29.95 -1.43
C THR A 304 3.62 30.57 -2.14
N ASP A 305 3.10 31.69 -1.61
CA ASP A 305 2.00 32.43 -2.24
C ASP A 305 2.31 32.84 -3.67
N ALA A 306 3.57 33.16 -3.98
CA ALA A 306 4.00 33.50 -5.33
C ALA A 306 3.95 32.28 -6.27
N GLN A 307 4.44 31.14 -5.82
CA GLN A 307 4.38 29.87 -6.57
C GLN A 307 2.93 29.45 -6.80
N ARG A 308 2.08 29.47 -5.76
CA ARG A 308 0.65 29.17 -5.85
C ARG A 308 -0.06 30.03 -6.90
N ARG A 309 0.14 31.35 -6.86
CA ARG A 309 -0.45 32.28 -7.86
C ARG A 309 0.03 31.98 -9.27
N THR A 310 1.31 31.65 -9.44
CA THR A 310 1.87 31.31 -10.74
C THR A 310 1.24 30.03 -11.29
N ARG A 311 1.13 28.99 -10.47
CA ARG A 311 0.48 27.72 -10.82
C ARG A 311 -0.99 27.91 -11.15
N GLU A 312 -1.75 28.61 -10.30
CA GLU A 312 -3.16 28.89 -10.52
C GLU A 312 -3.41 29.68 -11.81
N ALA A 313 -2.56 30.69 -12.10
CA ALA A 313 -2.63 31.46 -13.33
C ALA A 313 -2.33 30.60 -14.58
N ALA A 314 -1.34 29.70 -14.48
CA ALA A 314 -1.02 28.75 -15.55
C ALA A 314 -2.19 27.77 -15.80
N ASN A 315 -2.73 27.19 -14.74
CA ASN A 315 -3.87 26.29 -14.81
C ASN A 315 -5.13 26.99 -15.39
N ALA A 316 -5.41 28.20 -14.95
CA ALA A 316 -6.51 29.01 -15.48
C ALA A 316 -6.35 29.29 -16.98
N LYS A 317 -5.10 29.53 -17.46
CA LYS A 317 -4.80 29.71 -18.88
C LYS A 317 -5.09 28.43 -19.68
N ILE A 318 -4.64 27.27 -19.19
CA ILE A 318 -4.90 25.95 -19.81
C ILE A 318 -6.41 25.71 -19.92
N LEU A 319 -7.15 25.87 -18.83
CA LEU A 319 -8.59 25.65 -18.79
C LEU A 319 -9.36 26.63 -19.70
N LYS A 320 -8.94 27.89 -19.73
CA LYS A 320 -9.55 28.91 -20.61
C LYS A 320 -9.36 28.58 -22.10
N GLN A 321 -8.18 28.06 -22.46
CA GLN A 321 -7.90 27.63 -23.85
C GLN A 321 -8.74 26.40 -24.20
N ALA A 322 -8.80 25.42 -23.33
CA ALA A 322 -9.59 24.19 -23.51
C ALA A 322 -11.10 24.49 -23.64
N LYS A 323 -11.65 25.33 -22.78
CA LYS A 323 -13.06 25.76 -22.86
C LYS A 323 -13.37 26.47 -24.19
N ARG A 324 -12.42 27.24 -24.73
CA ARG A 324 -12.59 27.88 -26.07
C ARG A 324 -12.54 26.84 -27.18
N ALA A 325 -11.65 25.84 -27.09
CA ALA A 325 -11.54 24.77 -28.09
C ALA A 325 -12.78 23.85 -28.04
N ALA A 326 -13.19 23.42 -26.86
CA ALA A 326 -14.39 22.59 -26.66
C ALA A 326 -15.67 23.29 -27.19
N LYS A 327 -15.80 24.63 -27.00
CA LYS A 327 -16.94 25.39 -27.52
C LYS A 327 -16.99 25.44 -29.07
N ARG A 328 -15.85 25.23 -29.74
CA ARG A 328 -15.76 25.22 -31.23
C ARG A 328 -15.99 23.81 -31.79
N GLU A 329 -15.87 22.80 -30.96
CA GLU A 329 -16.07 21.41 -31.37
C GLU A 329 -17.57 21.08 -31.45
N LYS A 330 -17.97 20.44 -32.56
CA LYS A 330 -19.37 20.07 -32.81
C LYS A 330 -19.73 18.71 -32.21
N ASN A 331 -18.72 17.86 -32.00
CA ASN A 331 -18.92 16.55 -31.39
C ASN A 331 -18.77 16.69 -29.87
N LYS A 332 -19.82 16.29 -29.14
CA LYS A 332 -19.89 16.37 -27.67
C LYS A 332 -18.81 15.54 -26.98
N GLU A 333 -18.56 14.33 -27.45
CA GLU A 333 -17.54 13.44 -26.87
C GLU A 333 -16.14 14.00 -27.02
N LYS A 334 -15.80 14.56 -28.21
CA LYS A 334 -14.52 15.23 -28.43
C LYS A 334 -14.38 16.50 -27.62
N ALA A 335 -15.46 17.25 -27.42
CA ALA A 335 -15.45 18.44 -26.57
C ALA A 335 -15.18 18.06 -25.10
N GLU A 336 -15.78 16.99 -24.60
CA GLU A 336 -15.52 16.45 -23.26
C GLU A 336 -14.10 15.91 -23.13
N GLN A 337 -13.57 15.24 -24.15
CA GLN A 337 -12.19 14.76 -24.18
C GLN A 337 -11.18 15.93 -24.09
N ILE A 338 -11.40 17.01 -24.84
CA ILE A 338 -10.55 18.23 -24.77
C ILE A 338 -10.50 18.79 -23.34
N LEU A 339 -11.63 18.79 -22.62
CA LEU A 339 -11.68 19.27 -21.25
C LEU A 339 -10.93 18.35 -20.29
N ARG A 340 -11.13 17.03 -20.40
CA ARG A 340 -10.41 16.02 -19.59
C ARG A 340 -8.89 16.10 -19.82
N GLU A 341 -8.46 16.21 -21.07
CA GLU A 341 -7.03 16.36 -21.39
C GLU A 341 -6.44 17.67 -20.83
N ALA A 342 -7.24 18.74 -20.79
CA ALA A 342 -6.81 19.99 -20.18
C ALA A 342 -6.74 19.91 -18.66
N GLU A 343 -7.65 19.20 -18.01
CA GLU A 343 -7.59 18.92 -16.58
C GLU A 343 -6.36 18.09 -16.22
N ALA A 344 -6.04 17.06 -17.02
CA ALA A 344 -4.83 16.25 -16.85
C ALA A 344 -3.52 17.03 -17.06
N LYS A 345 -3.54 18.13 -17.85
CA LYS A 345 -2.39 19.02 -18.07
C LYS A 345 -2.20 20.10 -17.00
N GLN A 346 -3.15 20.23 -16.06
CA GLN A 346 -3.00 21.17 -14.96
C GLN A 346 -1.93 20.67 -13.98
N THR A 347 -1.11 21.61 -13.50
CA THR A 347 -0.19 21.31 -12.40
C THR A 347 -0.98 21.25 -11.09
N PRO A 348 -1.03 20.10 -10.41
CA PRO A 348 -1.72 20.00 -9.14
C PRO A 348 -1.01 20.81 -8.04
N ALA A 349 -1.71 21.09 -6.96
CA ALA A 349 -1.07 21.61 -5.75
C ALA A 349 -0.08 20.57 -5.19
N PRO A 350 1.03 21.00 -4.56
CA PRO A 350 1.90 20.10 -3.83
C PRO A 350 1.12 19.32 -2.79
N GLU A 351 1.48 18.06 -2.63
CA GLU A 351 0.93 17.23 -1.57
C GLU A 351 1.60 17.58 -0.24
N LEU A 352 0.81 17.77 0.80
CA LEU A 352 1.29 17.97 2.15
C LEU A 352 1.38 16.61 2.86
N ILE A 353 2.20 15.73 2.30
CA ILE A 353 2.44 14.38 2.81
C ILE A 353 3.88 14.28 3.29
N ALA A 354 4.05 13.87 4.54
CA ALA A 354 5.36 13.59 5.11
C ALA A 354 5.74 12.15 4.78
N THR A 355 6.75 11.97 3.93
CA THR A 355 7.25 10.65 3.49
C THR A 355 8.44 10.21 4.32
N LEU A 356 8.69 8.89 4.36
CA LEU A 356 9.87 8.34 5.03
C LEU A 356 11.16 8.90 4.42
N LYS A 357 12.12 9.22 5.28
CA LYS A 357 13.51 9.50 4.90
C LYS A 357 14.18 8.21 4.45
N SER A 358 15.18 8.33 3.58
CA SER A 358 16.06 7.20 3.25
C SER A 358 16.79 6.68 4.52
N GLU A 359 17.32 5.47 4.46
CA GLU A 359 18.10 4.93 5.57
C GLU A 359 19.32 5.79 5.88
N GLU A 360 19.98 6.33 4.85
CA GLU A 360 21.13 7.22 4.97
C GLU A 360 20.75 8.54 5.67
N GLU A 361 19.63 9.15 5.30
CA GLU A 361 19.13 10.38 5.95
C GLU A 361 18.76 10.14 7.42
N ARG A 362 18.14 9.00 7.74
CA ARG A 362 17.80 8.63 9.13
C ARG A 362 19.05 8.37 9.97
N ALA A 363 20.07 7.75 9.40
CA ALA A 363 21.36 7.54 10.06
C ALA A 363 22.07 8.87 10.30
N ALA A 364 22.08 9.78 9.32
CA ALA A 364 22.67 11.10 9.46
C ALA A 364 21.98 11.95 10.55
N ASP A 365 20.65 11.86 10.66
CA ASP A 365 19.92 12.54 11.74
C ASP A 365 20.24 11.97 13.12
N ALA A 366 20.44 10.67 13.22
CA ALA A 366 20.82 10.02 14.47
C ALA A 366 22.23 10.44 14.96
N GLU A 367 23.11 10.82 14.04
CA GLU A 367 24.47 11.29 14.33
C GLU A 367 24.57 12.82 14.49
N ASN A 368 23.48 13.57 14.23
CA ASN A 368 23.50 15.03 14.30
C ASN A 368 23.66 15.52 15.75
N PRO A 369 24.83 16.11 16.13
CA PRO A 369 25.11 16.47 17.52
C PRO A 369 24.19 17.57 18.06
N ILE A 370 23.72 18.48 17.20
CA ILE A 370 22.80 19.56 17.59
C ILE A 370 21.43 18.97 17.95
N LEU A 371 20.96 17.97 17.18
CA LEU A 371 19.71 17.30 17.43
C LEU A 371 19.79 16.42 18.67
N ILE A 372 20.90 15.69 18.83
CA ILE A 372 21.18 14.87 20.02
C ILE A 372 21.28 15.76 21.28
N ALA A 373 21.96 16.88 21.20
CA ALA A 373 22.03 17.83 22.30
C ALA A 373 20.64 18.40 22.64
N LYS A 374 19.87 18.83 21.65
CA LYS A 374 18.47 19.30 21.84
C LYS A 374 17.53 18.22 22.34
N LEU A 375 17.77 16.95 22.01
CA LEU A 375 17.01 15.82 22.51
C LEU A 375 17.45 15.38 23.93
N ARG A 376 18.72 15.53 24.28
CA ARG A 376 19.26 15.23 25.63
C ARG A 376 18.90 16.28 26.66
N ASP A 377 19.05 17.54 26.30
CA ASP A 377 18.69 18.66 27.12
C ASP A 377 17.21 18.97 26.92
N GLY A 378 16.35 18.09 27.42
CA GLY A 378 14.97 18.52 27.69
C GLY A 378 15.15 19.85 28.41
N ILE A 379 14.91 20.99 27.74
CA ILE A 379 15.24 22.32 28.25
C ILE A 379 14.43 22.50 29.51
N PHE A 380 15.01 22.07 30.62
CA PHE A 380 14.74 22.62 31.90
C PHE A 380 15.31 24.01 31.80
N ILE A 381 14.44 24.98 31.94
CA ILE A 381 14.75 26.40 31.84
C ILE A 381 15.82 26.74 32.90
N GLU A 382 17.03 26.60 32.53
CA GLU A 382 18.12 27.33 33.14
C GLU A 382 18.82 28.07 32.00
N ASN A 383 18.43 29.34 31.86
CA ASN A 383 19.13 30.38 31.12
C ASN A 383 19.63 30.02 29.71
N LEU A 384 18.73 30.09 28.72
CA LEU A 384 19.16 30.34 27.35
C LEU A 384 19.68 31.78 27.29
N PRO A 385 20.95 31.99 26.95
CA PRO A 385 21.41 33.33 26.58
C PRO A 385 20.67 33.74 25.29
N ASP A 386 20.37 35.01 25.20
CA ASP A 386 19.75 35.68 24.07
C ASP A 386 20.62 35.52 22.81
N GLU A 387 20.48 34.41 22.07
CA GLU A 387 21.17 34.15 20.78
C GLU A 387 20.50 34.82 19.61
N ALA A 388 19.86 35.97 19.81
CA ALA A 388 19.30 36.77 18.73
C ALA A 388 20.24 37.91 18.25
N ALA A 389 21.52 37.93 18.70
CA ALA A 389 22.47 38.97 18.29
C ALA A 389 23.92 38.49 18.27
N ALA A 390 24.24 37.46 17.48
CA ALA A 390 25.65 37.19 17.14
C ALA A 390 25.72 36.68 15.69
N GLU A 391 26.29 37.52 14.82
CA GLU A 391 26.81 37.07 13.51
C GLU A 391 27.87 35.98 13.76
N PRO A 392 28.01 34.98 12.88
CA PRO A 392 28.96 33.90 13.08
C PRO A 392 30.39 34.39 12.85
N GLU A 393 31.13 34.67 13.93
CA GLU A 393 32.58 34.71 13.86
C GLU A 393 33.12 33.28 13.67
N LEU A 394 33.93 33.15 12.64
CA LEU A 394 34.66 31.94 12.25
C LEU A 394 35.62 31.54 13.38
N ALA A 395 35.27 30.61 14.23
CA ALA A 395 36.16 30.06 15.24
C ALA A 395 36.93 28.86 14.68
N THR A 396 38.23 28.97 14.71
CA THR A 396 39.23 27.94 14.41
C THR A 396 39.12 26.74 15.37
N PRO A 397 39.47 25.52 14.95
CA PRO A 397 39.28 24.33 15.74
C PRO A 397 40.43 24.13 16.74
N SER A 398 40.14 24.16 18.01
CA SER A 398 41.00 23.61 19.05
C SER A 398 40.21 23.36 20.33
N GLU A 399 39.83 22.11 20.53
CA GLU A 399 40.05 21.35 21.75
C GLU A 399 39.29 20.05 21.70
N THR A 400 40.03 18.97 21.82
CA THR A 400 39.60 17.59 21.90
C THR A 400 38.74 17.36 23.14
N VAL A 401 37.43 17.18 22.97
CA VAL A 401 36.57 16.63 24.01
C VAL A 401 36.61 15.10 23.89
N ARG A 402 37.15 14.47 24.93
CA ARG A 402 37.19 13.03 25.09
C ARG A 402 35.77 12.54 25.34
N VAL A 403 35.21 11.85 24.35
CA VAL A 403 33.94 11.14 24.50
C VAL A 403 34.25 9.77 25.09
N GLU A 404 33.84 9.52 26.32
CA GLU A 404 33.77 8.14 26.85
C GLU A 404 32.56 7.43 26.22
N THR A 405 32.84 6.48 25.35
CA THR A 405 31.84 5.58 24.76
C THR A 405 31.41 4.58 25.82
N VAL A 406 30.17 4.67 26.26
CA VAL A 406 29.49 3.58 26.99
C VAL A 406 28.78 2.70 25.97
N GLY A 407 29.32 1.50 25.83
CA GLY A 407 28.71 0.26 25.40
C GLY A 407 27.78 0.30 24.18
N SER A 408 28.32 -0.01 23.01
CA SER A 408 27.58 -0.45 21.82
C SER A 408 27.04 -1.85 22.06
N ASP A 409 25.73 -1.99 22.24
CA ASP A 409 25.07 -3.28 22.08
C ASP A 409 24.80 -3.52 20.59
N THR A 410 25.71 -4.26 20.01
CA THR A 410 25.60 -4.79 18.65
C THR A 410 24.49 -5.85 18.62
N ILE A 411 23.38 -5.59 17.96
CA ILE A 411 22.36 -6.62 17.67
C ILE A 411 22.88 -7.44 16.49
N THR A 412 23.44 -8.61 16.81
CA THR A 412 23.76 -9.64 15.83
C THR A 412 22.50 -10.43 15.55
N ILE A 413 22.00 -10.38 14.31
CA ILE A 413 20.92 -11.28 13.85
C ILE A 413 21.54 -12.64 13.61
N GLY A 414 21.38 -13.54 14.58
CA GLY A 414 21.69 -14.95 14.46
C GLY A 414 20.44 -15.73 14.07
N ALA A 415 20.52 -16.45 12.96
CA ALA A 415 19.52 -17.43 12.56
C ALA A 415 19.46 -18.56 13.60
N ALA A 416 18.27 -18.84 14.10
CA ALA A 416 18.01 -19.96 14.99
C ALA A 416 17.56 -21.21 14.19
N PRO A 417 18.00 -22.40 14.55
CA PRO A 417 17.45 -23.64 14.00
C PRO A 417 16.16 -24.04 14.71
N ALA A 418 15.29 -24.68 13.94
CA ALA A 418 14.04 -25.25 14.39
C ALA A 418 14.27 -26.40 15.39
N GLU A 419 13.56 -26.38 16.50
CA GLU A 419 13.23 -27.58 17.24
C GLU A 419 11.74 -27.61 17.56
N SER A 420 11.17 -28.78 17.21
CA SER A 420 9.80 -29.18 17.41
C SER A 420 9.55 -29.55 18.88
N GLU A 421 8.46 -29.07 19.45
CA GLU A 421 7.80 -29.85 20.51
C GLU A 421 6.26 -29.69 20.47
N THR A 422 5.67 -30.82 20.72
CA THR A 422 4.35 -31.37 20.60
C THR A 422 3.21 -30.60 21.26
N VAL A 423 2.10 -30.66 20.53
CA VAL A 423 0.71 -30.34 20.90
C VAL A 423 0.23 -31.12 22.11
N GLU A 424 -0.42 -30.43 23.04
CA GLU A 424 -1.45 -31.05 23.88
C GLU A 424 -2.69 -30.15 23.93
N SER A 425 -3.77 -30.73 23.44
CA SER A 425 -5.12 -30.18 23.36
C SER A 425 -5.80 -30.20 24.72
N LEU A 426 -6.53 -29.17 25.08
CA LEU A 426 -7.75 -29.26 25.89
C LEU A 426 -8.67 -28.08 25.62
N ASN A 427 -9.85 -28.39 25.12
CA ASN A 427 -11.03 -27.56 24.93
C ASN A 427 -12.07 -27.95 26.01
N PRO A 428 -13.26 -27.32 26.06
CA PRO A 428 -13.62 -25.95 26.42
C PRO A 428 -14.58 -25.91 27.62
N GLU A 429 -14.98 -24.75 28.07
CA GLU A 429 -16.36 -24.39 28.44
C GLU A 429 -16.45 -23.11 29.33
N GLY A 430 -17.16 -22.14 28.82
CA GLY A 430 -18.25 -21.42 29.49
C GLY A 430 -17.91 -20.34 30.52
N ARG A 431 -18.14 -19.07 30.21
CA ARG A 431 -19.13 -18.17 30.83
C ARG A 431 -18.80 -16.67 30.71
N SER A 432 -19.74 -16.03 30.06
CA SER A 432 -20.38 -14.71 30.39
C SER A 432 -19.53 -13.55 30.92
N SER A 433 -19.52 -12.50 30.08
CA SER A 433 -19.78 -11.08 30.35
C SER A 433 -19.45 -10.54 31.75
N GLU A 434 -18.45 -9.68 31.77
CA GLU A 434 -18.51 -8.39 32.47
C GLU A 434 -17.48 -7.47 31.81
N ALA A 435 -17.99 -6.35 31.28
CA ALA A 435 -17.14 -5.28 30.78
C ALA A 435 -16.42 -4.64 31.97
N THR A 436 -15.16 -4.95 32.12
CA THR A 436 -14.27 -4.20 33.00
C THR A 436 -13.49 -3.25 32.11
N GLU A 437 -13.82 -1.95 32.17
CA GLU A 437 -12.95 -0.88 31.72
C GLU A 437 -11.57 -1.10 32.34
N SER A 438 -10.63 -1.60 31.58
CA SER A 438 -9.22 -1.59 31.95
C SER A 438 -8.70 -0.17 31.75
N ILE A 439 -8.74 0.62 32.84
CA ILE A 439 -7.93 1.85 32.93
C ILE A 439 -6.48 1.36 32.88
N GLU A 440 -5.81 1.46 31.73
CA GLU A 440 -4.36 1.31 31.68
C GLU A 440 -3.71 2.31 32.63
N PRO A 441 -2.69 1.89 33.40
CA PRO A 441 -2.02 2.78 34.33
C PRO A 441 -1.33 3.90 33.52
N THR A 442 -1.83 5.14 33.69
CA THR A 442 -1.19 6.35 33.15
C THR A 442 0.28 6.31 33.61
N ARG A 443 1.20 6.17 32.68
CA ARG A 443 2.63 6.14 32.97
C ARG A 443 2.99 7.46 33.68
N GLU A 444 3.44 7.39 34.92
CA GLU A 444 3.91 8.59 35.64
C GLU A 444 5.09 9.21 34.90
N ALA A 445 5.11 10.54 34.84
CA ALA A 445 6.26 11.27 34.29
C ALA A 445 7.54 10.88 35.04
N PRO A 446 8.67 10.71 34.35
CA PRO A 446 9.92 10.35 35.00
C PRO A 446 10.31 11.40 36.02
N LYS A 447 10.42 11.00 37.29
CA LYS A 447 10.84 11.90 38.40
C LYS A 447 12.37 11.94 38.43
N SER A 448 12.93 13.14 38.25
CA SER A 448 14.33 13.39 38.51
C SER A 448 14.59 13.44 40.04
N LEU A 449 15.16 12.40 40.57
CA LEU A 449 15.80 12.39 41.89
C LEU A 449 17.23 11.96 41.65
N ASN A 450 18.14 12.93 41.51
CA ASN A 450 19.63 12.74 41.48
C ASN A 450 20.10 11.52 40.67
N GLY A 451 19.65 11.33 39.46
CA GLY A 451 20.02 10.24 38.60
C GLY A 451 19.54 10.45 37.17
N GLU A 452 20.23 9.88 36.22
CA GLU A 452 19.88 9.93 34.80
C GLU A 452 18.40 9.57 34.58
N VAL A 453 17.66 10.46 33.93
CA VAL A 453 16.28 10.18 33.51
C VAL A 453 16.35 9.15 32.40
N LYS A 454 15.94 7.89 32.65
CA LYS A 454 15.82 6.87 31.63
C LYS A 454 14.61 7.18 30.75
N MET A 455 14.88 7.77 29.60
CA MET A 455 13.85 7.99 28.58
C MET A 455 13.58 6.70 27.79
N ALA A 456 12.31 6.42 27.53
CA ALA A 456 11.96 5.43 26.52
C ALA A 456 12.24 6.02 25.12
N LYS A 457 12.38 5.12 24.11
CA LYS A 457 12.66 5.50 22.73
C LYS A 457 11.70 6.56 22.18
N ASP A 458 10.44 6.46 22.54
CA ASP A 458 9.38 7.31 22.04
C ASP A 458 8.93 8.42 23.04
N ASP A 459 9.73 8.67 24.09
CA ASP A 459 9.49 9.81 24.98
C ASP A 459 9.97 11.12 24.34
N ILE A 460 9.17 12.19 24.46
CA ILE A 460 9.45 13.52 23.93
C ILE A 460 9.24 14.55 25.05
N PHE A 461 10.34 15.16 25.53
CA PHE A 461 10.22 16.37 26.32
C PHE A 461 9.87 17.52 25.38
N VAL A 462 8.73 18.14 25.65
CA VAL A 462 8.25 19.23 24.81
C VAL A 462 9.06 20.48 25.11
N PRO A 463 9.80 21.03 24.15
CA PRO A 463 10.55 22.26 24.36
C PRO A 463 9.60 23.44 24.55
N VAL A 464 9.96 24.33 25.45
CA VAL A 464 9.23 25.55 25.75
C VAL A 464 10.09 26.78 25.50
N LEU A 465 9.44 27.87 25.14
CA LEU A 465 10.07 29.16 24.92
C LEU A 465 9.45 30.21 25.82
N ALA A 466 10.24 31.17 26.28
CA ALA A 466 9.70 32.40 26.85
C ALA A 466 8.90 33.12 25.75
N ALA A 467 7.66 33.46 26.03
CA ALA A 467 6.84 34.24 25.11
C ALA A 467 7.29 35.72 25.15
N ASP A 468 6.97 36.46 24.08
CA ASP A 468 7.13 37.92 24.10
C ASP A 468 6.37 38.50 25.31
N PRO A 469 6.93 39.46 26.06
CA PRO A 469 6.25 40.04 27.23
C PRO A 469 4.89 40.66 26.94
N GLU A 470 4.63 41.05 25.71
CA GLU A 470 3.34 41.58 25.25
C GLU A 470 2.40 40.53 24.73
N PHE A 471 2.83 39.26 24.59
CA PHE A 471 2.03 38.14 24.16
C PHE A 471 0.96 37.78 25.21
N GLN A 472 -0.28 37.56 24.74
CA GLN A 472 -1.37 37.17 25.63
C GLN A 472 -1.79 35.73 25.35
N LEU A 473 -1.70 34.89 26.37
CA LEU A 473 -2.24 33.52 26.34
C LEU A 473 -3.76 33.56 26.19
N GLY A 474 -4.32 32.64 25.40
CA GLY A 474 -5.76 32.49 25.19
C GLY A 474 -6.27 32.98 23.83
N HIS A 475 -5.44 33.62 23.01
CA HIS A 475 -5.83 34.02 21.64
C HIS A 475 -5.22 33.13 20.54
N GLY A 476 -4.57 32.03 20.95
CA GLY A 476 -3.78 31.16 20.07
C GLY A 476 -2.33 31.67 19.95
N LEU A 477 -1.45 30.87 19.37
CA LEU A 477 -0.04 31.22 19.20
C LEU A 477 0.20 32.26 18.12
N THR A 478 -0.72 32.41 17.18
CA THR A 478 -0.60 33.32 16.03
C THR A 478 -1.90 34.13 15.93
N TYR A 479 -1.79 35.42 16.16
CA TYR A 479 -2.92 36.32 16.12
C TYR A 479 -2.48 37.78 15.85
N ILE A 480 -3.43 38.62 15.49
CA ILE A 480 -3.26 40.06 15.35
C ILE A 480 -3.77 40.72 16.66
N ASP A 481 -2.92 41.44 17.32
CA ASP A 481 -3.23 42.27 18.47
C ASP A 481 -3.49 43.72 18.04
N ILE A 482 -4.57 44.31 18.48
CA ILE A 482 -4.94 45.69 18.16
C ILE A 482 -5.26 46.43 19.47
N SER A 483 -4.33 47.28 19.89
CA SER A 483 -4.59 48.15 21.05
C SER A 483 -5.17 49.47 20.58
N ILE A 484 -6.43 49.74 20.96
CA ILE A 484 -7.10 51.01 20.67
C ILE A 484 -6.48 52.12 21.49
N GLU A 485 -6.11 51.85 22.74
CA GLU A 485 -5.49 52.85 23.59
C GLU A 485 -4.10 53.27 23.10
N LYS A 486 -3.26 52.27 22.76
CA LYS A 486 -1.89 52.52 22.27
C LYS A 486 -1.84 52.88 20.79
N GLN A 487 -2.97 52.77 20.06
CA GLN A 487 -3.05 52.95 18.60
C GLN A 487 -2.02 52.16 17.84
N ARG A 488 -1.96 50.85 18.10
CA ARG A 488 -0.92 49.97 17.64
C ARG A 488 -1.50 48.64 17.18
N VAL A 489 -0.92 48.08 16.16
CA VAL A 489 -1.19 46.72 15.67
C VAL A 489 0.09 45.91 15.75
N ILE A 490 0.01 44.74 16.34
CA ILE A 490 1.10 43.75 16.42
C ILE A 490 0.63 42.45 15.75
N LEU A 491 1.47 41.80 14.99
CA LEU A 491 1.31 40.42 14.59
C LEU A 491 2.20 39.54 15.46
N PHE A 492 1.59 38.62 16.18
CA PHE A 492 2.29 37.54 16.85
C PHE A 492 2.22 36.30 15.96
N GLU A 493 3.36 35.63 15.77
CA GLU A 493 3.47 34.30 15.15
C GLU A 493 4.26 33.41 16.10
N ASN A 494 3.67 32.25 16.45
CA ASN A 494 4.26 31.31 17.41
C ASN A 494 4.69 31.98 18.73
N GLY A 495 3.83 32.85 19.29
CA GLY A 495 4.05 33.56 20.54
C GLY A 495 5.11 34.66 20.51
N ARG A 496 5.69 34.93 19.36
CA ARG A 496 6.71 35.98 19.16
C ARG A 496 6.15 37.15 18.34
N LYS A 497 6.50 38.34 18.74
CA LYS A 497 6.19 39.55 17.97
C LYS A 497 7.03 39.59 16.70
N VAL A 498 6.39 39.46 15.54
CA VAL A 498 7.06 39.44 14.24
C VAL A 498 6.95 40.76 13.48
N MET A 499 5.93 41.55 13.76
CA MET A 499 5.80 42.89 13.20
C MET A 499 4.87 43.76 14.03
N GLU A 500 5.13 45.07 13.99
CA GLU A 500 4.41 46.08 14.74
C GLU A 500 4.31 47.38 13.96
N SER A 501 3.17 48.06 14.08
CA SER A 501 2.98 49.38 13.49
C SER A 501 1.99 50.21 14.27
N ALA A 502 2.20 51.52 14.27
CA ALA A 502 1.16 52.45 14.64
C ALA A 502 -0.04 52.35 13.67
N CYS A 503 -1.24 52.56 14.18
CA CYS A 503 -2.48 52.58 13.39
C CYS A 503 -3.35 53.77 13.72
N VAL A 504 -4.48 53.93 13.01
CA VAL A 504 -5.56 54.82 13.42
C VAL A 504 -6.86 54.01 13.41
N THR A 505 -7.43 53.82 14.60
CA THR A 505 -8.73 53.16 14.79
C THR A 505 -9.90 54.11 14.58
N GLY A 506 -11.10 53.60 14.78
CA GLY A 506 -12.35 54.41 14.71
C GLY A 506 -12.38 55.52 15.72
N THR A 507 -13.05 56.63 15.39
CA THR A 507 -13.31 57.69 16.35
C THR A 507 -14.18 57.14 17.48
N PRO A 508 -13.86 57.39 18.77
CA PRO A 508 -14.56 56.80 19.90
C PRO A 508 -15.96 57.40 20.14
N ASN A 509 -16.87 57.18 19.21
CA ASN A 509 -18.26 57.54 19.31
C ASN A 509 -19.15 56.37 18.86
N ARG A 510 -20.46 56.46 19.11
CA ARG A 510 -21.41 55.38 18.91
C ARG A 510 -21.42 54.82 17.45
N GLU A 511 -21.11 55.62 16.48
CA GLU A 511 -21.27 55.28 15.06
C GLU A 511 -19.95 54.85 14.40
N ARG A 512 -18.79 55.20 14.98
CA ARG A 512 -17.49 55.07 14.34
C ARG A 512 -16.45 54.35 15.17
N ALA A 513 -16.79 53.92 16.39
CA ALA A 513 -15.82 53.20 17.23
C ALA A 513 -15.40 51.85 16.62
N THR A 514 -14.15 51.51 16.76
CA THR A 514 -13.71 50.13 16.57
C THR A 514 -14.20 49.31 17.75
N HIS A 515 -14.75 48.10 17.49
CA HIS A 515 -15.32 47.27 18.55
C HIS A 515 -14.21 46.48 19.24
N TYR A 516 -14.31 46.40 20.57
CA TYR A 516 -13.49 45.54 21.42
C TYR A 516 -13.94 44.08 21.28
N GLY A 517 -13.00 43.14 21.37
CA GLY A 517 -13.32 41.71 21.39
C GLY A 517 -12.38 40.82 20.60
N SER A 518 -12.75 39.54 20.52
CA SER A 518 -12.03 38.55 19.75
C SER A 518 -12.78 38.25 18.45
N PHE A 519 -12.10 38.41 17.36
CA PHE A 519 -12.60 38.26 16.00
C PHE A 519 -11.71 37.32 15.19
N ARG A 520 -12.07 37.12 13.91
CA ARG A 520 -11.25 36.39 12.94
C ARG A 520 -11.27 37.09 11.59
N ILE A 521 -10.18 36.95 10.83
CA ILE A 521 -10.13 37.44 9.46
C ILE A 521 -11.15 36.67 8.62
N ASN A 522 -12.16 37.36 8.10
CA ASN A 522 -13.25 36.74 7.33
C ASN A 522 -12.81 36.37 5.90
N TYR A 523 -12.13 37.27 5.23
CA TYR A 523 -11.54 37.07 3.90
C TYR A 523 -10.46 38.10 3.64
N LYS A 524 -9.77 37.96 2.50
CA LYS A 524 -8.74 38.92 2.03
C LYS A 524 -9.08 39.37 0.62
N GLN A 525 -8.98 40.67 0.36
CA GLN A 525 -9.24 41.23 -0.99
C GLN A 525 -8.24 42.34 -1.33
N ARG A 526 -7.77 42.35 -2.57
CA ARG A 526 -6.98 43.45 -3.10
C ARG A 526 -7.85 44.42 -3.89
N ASN A 527 -7.42 45.69 -3.95
CA ASN A 527 -7.99 46.74 -4.81
C ASN A 527 -9.51 46.85 -4.62
N ARG A 528 -9.92 47.22 -3.40
CA ARG A 528 -11.31 47.38 -3.02
C ARG A 528 -11.65 48.85 -2.84
N ILE A 529 -12.84 49.25 -3.25
CA ILE A 529 -13.44 50.53 -2.89
C ILE A 529 -14.33 50.29 -1.65
N LEU A 530 -13.94 50.88 -0.52
CA LEU A 530 -14.74 50.91 0.71
C LEU A 530 -15.74 52.05 0.59
N ARG A 531 -17.00 51.74 0.89
CA ARG A 531 -18.09 52.71 0.86
C ARG A 531 -18.71 52.82 2.26
N GLY A 532 -18.79 54.04 2.77
CA GLY A 532 -19.47 54.30 4.01
C GLY A 532 -20.97 54.06 3.92
N SER A 533 -21.62 53.96 5.06
CA SER A 533 -23.08 53.95 5.15
C SER A 533 -23.65 55.17 4.42
N GLN A 534 -24.72 54.96 3.64
CA GLN A 534 -25.35 55.98 2.82
C GLN A 534 -24.49 56.61 1.70
N LYS A 535 -23.38 55.94 1.30
CA LYS A 535 -22.42 56.40 0.28
C LYS A 535 -21.77 57.77 0.56
N LEU A 536 -21.63 58.13 1.82
CA LEU A 536 -21.08 59.42 2.27
C LEU A 536 -19.57 59.57 1.96
N TYR A 537 -18.86 58.47 1.76
CA TYR A 537 -17.48 58.49 1.29
C TYR A 537 -17.15 57.22 0.52
N GLU A 538 -16.17 57.33 -0.36
CA GLU A 538 -15.52 56.22 -1.06
C GLU A 538 -14.02 56.31 -0.80
N ALA A 539 -13.40 55.19 -0.44
CA ALA A 539 -11.95 55.10 -0.26
C ALA A 539 -11.41 53.86 -0.96
N PHE A 540 -10.47 54.06 -1.87
CA PHE A 540 -9.74 52.94 -2.49
C PHE A 540 -8.68 52.44 -1.53
N VAL A 541 -8.62 51.10 -1.35
CA VAL A 541 -7.60 50.43 -0.55
C VAL A 541 -6.98 49.30 -1.38
N SER A 542 -5.66 49.17 -1.28
CA SER A 542 -4.91 48.10 -1.98
C SER A 542 -5.01 46.78 -1.29
N TYR A 543 -5.16 46.78 0.02
CA TYR A 543 -5.17 45.61 0.90
C TYR A 543 -6.34 45.71 1.88
N TRP A 544 -7.26 44.75 1.82
CA TRP A 544 -8.46 44.69 2.67
C TRP A 544 -8.55 43.37 3.42
N MET A 545 -8.64 43.42 4.72
CA MET A 545 -8.68 42.28 5.64
C MET A 545 -9.79 42.52 6.68
N PRO A 546 -11.07 42.23 6.36
CA PRO A 546 -12.18 42.43 7.29
C PRO A 546 -12.20 41.34 8.35
N PHE A 547 -12.60 41.73 9.59
CA PHE A 547 -12.73 40.81 10.72
C PHE A 547 -14.05 40.98 11.49
N ASP A 548 -14.71 42.16 11.41
CA ASP A 548 -15.96 42.44 12.11
C ASP A 548 -16.92 43.22 11.17
N GLY A 549 -17.85 42.50 10.54
CA GLY A 549 -18.83 43.08 9.62
C GLY A 549 -18.19 43.94 8.53
N GLY A 550 -18.35 45.27 8.62
CA GLY A 550 -17.71 46.23 7.70
C GLY A 550 -16.39 46.79 8.22
N ILE A 551 -15.89 46.35 9.37
CA ILE A 551 -14.62 46.77 9.97
C ILE A 551 -13.51 45.81 9.53
N GLY A 552 -12.37 46.34 9.20
CA GLY A 552 -11.20 45.56 8.80
C GLY A 552 -9.90 46.36 8.83
N LEU A 553 -8.80 45.66 8.63
CA LEU A 553 -7.47 46.24 8.49
C LEU A 553 -7.23 46.58 7.00
N HIS A 554 -6.71 47.78 6.74
CA HIS A 554 -6.40 48.22 5.38
C HIS A 554 -5.36 49.34 5.34
N ASP A 555 -4.73 49.51 4.18
CA ASP A 555 -3.87 50.66 3.89
C ASP A 555 -4.68 51.98 3.82
N ALA A 556 -4.06 53.07 4.31
CA ALA A 556 -4.66 54.38 4.27
C ALA A 556 -3.66 55.38 3.66
N THR A 557 -3.62 55.43 2.32
CA THR A 557 -2.72 56.29 1.55
C THR A 557 -2.99 57.77 1.74
N TRP A 558 -4.18 58.15 2.22
CA TRP A 558 -4.60 59.51 2.48
C TRP A 558 -4.13 60.05 3.85
N ARG A 559 -3.44 59.25 4.63
CA ARG A 559 -2.91 59.64 5.94
C ARG A 559 -1.41 59.80 5.89
N GLY A 560 -0.93 60.93 6.40
CA GLY A 560 0.50 61.21 6.55
C GLY A 560 1.07 60.78 7.90
N SER A 561 0.22 60.46 8.89
CA SER A 561 0.62 60.05 10.25
C SER A 561 -0.34 59.05 10.86
N PHE A 562 0.19 58.24 11.76
CA PHE A 562 -0.51 57.17 12.48
C PHE A 562 -0.17 57.19 13.95
N GLY A 563 -1.02 56.61 14.80
CA GLY A 563 -0.80 56.49 16.21
C GLY A 563 -1.23 57.66 17.05
N GLY A 564 -0.93 57.63 18.32
CA GLY A 564 -1.20 58.65 19.29
C GLY A 564 -2.67 59.00 19.47
N ASN A 565 -2.98 60.27 19.59
CA ASN A 565 -4.36 60.73 19.85
C ASN A 565 -5.15 61.02 18.55
N ILE A 566 -4.65 60.69 17.37
CA ILE A 566 -5.29 60.98 16.10
C ILE A 566 -6.72 60.45 16.05
N TYR A 567 -6.95 59.23 16.55
CA TYR A 567 -8.26 58.59 16.55
C TYR A 567 -9.34 59.32 17.32
N LYS A 568 -8.97 60.14 18.32
CA LYS A 568 -9.95 60.87 19.14
C LYS A 568 -10.70 61.94 18.37
N SER A 569 -10.04 62.61 17.41
CA SER A 569 -10.62 63.71 16.64
C SER A 569 -10.68 63.45 15.14
N ASN A 570 -9.73 62.65 14.59
CA ASN A 570 -9.61 62.30 13.19
C ASN A 570 -9.45 60.80 12.98
N GLY A 571 -10.20 60.01 13.69
CA GLY A 571 -10.23 58.55 13.54
C GLY A 571 -10.92 58.07 12.27
N SER A 572 -10.93 56.78 12.03
CA SER A 572 -11.65 56.13 10.95
C SER A 572 -13.16 56.00 11.30
N HIS A 573 -13.90 55.33 10.43
CA HIS A 573 -15.30 54.92 10.68
C HIS A 573 -15.39 53.48 11.25
N GLY A 574 -14.43 53.08 12.07
CA GLY A 574 -14.34 51.75 12.71
C GLY A 574 -13.16 50.90 12.20
N CYS A 575 -12.74 51.08 10.96
CA CYS A 575 -11.63 50.33 10.41
C CYS A 575 -10.26 50.67 11.02
N ILE A 576 -9.30 49.79 10.87
CA ILE A 576 -7.95 49.96 11.33
C ILE A 576 -7.12 50.45 10.16
N ASN A 577 -6.82 51.75 10.14
CA ASN A 577 -6.03 52.39 9.12
C ASN A 577 -4.54 52.14 9.37
N LEU A 578 -3.85 51.59 8.40
CA LEU A 578 -2.43 51.20 8.48
C LEU A 578 -1.56 51.98 7.48
N PRO A 579 -0.27 52.18 7.80
CA PRO A 579 0.70 52.59 6.80
C PRO A 579 0.71 51.62 5.62
N PRO A 580 0.78 52.11 4.34
CA PRO A 580 0.65 51.25 3.16
C PRO A 580 1.72 50.13 3.10
N ALA A 581 2.95 50.41 3.51
CA ALA A 581 4.01 49.41 3.55
C ALA A 581 3.73 48.30 4.54
N PHE A 582 3.26 48.66 5.74
CA PHE A 582 2.88 47.68 6.77
C PHE A 582 1.64 46.87 6.34
N ALA A 583 0.61 47.52 5.82
CA ALA A 583 -0.59 46.83 5.36
C ALA A 583 -0.27 45.79 4.27
N LYS A 584 0.69 46.08 3.38
CA LYS A 584 1.19 45.15 2.37
C LYS A 584 1.81 43.91 3.01
N GLN A 585 2.75 44.09 3.92
CA GLN A 585 3.47 43.01 4.61
C GLN A 585 2.51 42.18 5.46
N LEU A 586 1.61 42.82 6.21
CA LEU A 586 0.60 42.15 7.00
C LEU A 586 -0.34 41.31 6.12
N TYR A 587 -0.80 41.87 5.00
CA TYR A 587 -1.65 41.17 4.05
C TYR A 587 -0.98 39.90 3.50
N GLU A 588 0.33 39.88 3.31
CA GLU A 588 1.07 38.72 2.81
C GLU A 588 1.12 37.59 3.84
N ARG A 589 1.20 37.89 5.15
CA ARG A 589 1.31 36.95 6.25
C ARG A 589 -0.07 36.46 6.79
N VAL A 590 -1.04 37.34 6.84
CA VAL A 590 -2.37 37.03 7.39
C VAL A 590 -3.09 35.97 6.54
N THR A 591 -3.72 35.01 7.23
CA THR A 591 -4.58 33.98 6.63
C THR A 591 -6.05 34.22 6.99
N VAL A 592 -6.96 33.69 6.18
CA VAL A 592 -8.40 33.66 6.50
C VAL A 592 -8.60 32.78 7.73
N GLY A 593 -9.39 33.24 8.69
CA GLY A 593 -9.58 32.56 9.96
C GLY A 593 -8.58 32.95 11.06
N MET A 594 -7.47 33.70 10.73
CA MET A 594 -6.51 34.16 11.74
C MET A 594 -7.22 34.99 12.82
N PRO A 595 -6.99 34.70 14.13
CA PRO A 595 -7.56 35.47 15.22
C PRO A 595 -7.14 36.93 15.19
N VAL A 596 -8.04 37.81 15.60
CA VAL A 596 -7.81 39.25 15.79
C VAL A 596 -8.34 39.61 17.16
N TYR A 597 -7.50 40.10 18.03
CA TYR A 597 -7.86 40.58 19.36
C TYR A 597 -7.80 42.10 19.39
N VAL A 598 -8.89 42.72 19.78
CA VAL A 598 -9.04 44.20 19.88
C VAL A 598 -9.32 44.59 21.33
N HIS A 599 -8.41 45.38 21.93
CA HIS A 599 -8.47 45.81 23.32
C HIS A 599 -8.09 47.27 23.54
#